data_b6098a10c3d3ee0d462bfbedec9d8934
#
_entry.id   b6098a10c3d3ee0d462bfbedec9d8934
#
_cell.length_a   1.000
_cell.length_b   1.000
_cell.length_c   1.000
_cell.angle_alpha   90.00
_cell.angle_beta   90.00
_cell.angle_gamma   90.00
#
_symmetry.space_group_name_H-M   'P 1'
#
loop_
_entity.id
_entity.type
_entity.pdbx_description
1 polymer ?
#
loop_
_entity_poly.entity_id
_entity_poly.type
_entity_poly.pdbx_seq_one_letter_code
_entity_poly.pdbx_strand_id
1 'polypeptide(L)'
;MDTGHYLRVLPAFLVALSSAVVAQSGLKQEVLSTFIYTNYGDRTPFVFSSPATLTPLGAHQLFEAGAKVRQRYVTPIEGDADVTTIAGISPFQLQSEQLTVLAGQEQYITGSAQAFLQGLYPPLETFSNYTYIAGESTIENGTNLVAPLDGYQYPAILTMTSNDMNSIWLDGSHNCPTWRASVNDYYQTDAFENLRNSTQSFYASLQSDFLDGYFSTPSAGYLDAYYIYDYLRYASVHNTTVARLLEPEDLTKARILAADLVFAQNADIAVSGPVEGDQIRAIAGRTLATRILQAFYTSINTEGNSAKMTLLFGDFQPMVAFAALAGLTSPQNAAFYSLPEPGASFVFELSSMQAEADRTYPENDEIFVRFFYQNGTGTDSQLVEYPLFGLSPSQTMIPLTDFVTNLQQFMMLNVEDWCTTCNSFSVFCPAFVNDDGALCPTTQSSGGNNRGLSPAVAGVIGAVVTLAVAALVFGAVALFGGVRVHRVQTKRRSELGGFKGSERLASDQDLTIPKGSAGAVVIASPDPVQTRGHERVGSWELKDQAKAKEIERGMFDINSTRPRRPSYEDDDMPINPFTSPTDPKHHV
;
A
#
# COMPACT_ATOMS: atom_id res chain seq x y z
N MET A 1 -62.61 -9.19 -73.26
CA MET A 1 -61.31 -9.86 -73.15
C MET A 1 -60.74 -9.37 -71.81
N ASP A 2 -61.10 -10.12 -70.77
CA ASP A 2 -60.76 -9.83 -69.40
C ASP A 2 -59.39 -10.43 -69.07
N THR A 3 -58.54 -9.63 -68.48
CA THR A 3 -57.35 -10.12 -67.78
C THR A 3 -57.43 -9.74 -66.33
N GLY A 4 -57.86 -10.71 -65.54
CA GLY A 4 -57.94 -10.56 -64.08
C GLY A 4 -56.55 -10.57 -63.41
N HIS A 5 -56.27 -9.53 -62.65
CA HIS A 5 -55.13 -9.50 -61.72
C HIS A 5 -55.53 -10.10 -60.40
N TYR A 6 -54.95 -11.27 -60.08
CA TYR A 6 -55.01 -11.84 -58.75
C TYR A 6 -53.97 -11.17 -57.85
N LEU A 7 -54.50 -10.33 -56.93
CA LEU A 7 -53.73 -9.74 -55.85
C LEU A 7 -53.57 -10.78 -54.75
N ARG A 8 -52.37 -11.34 -54.59
CA ARG A 8 -52.02 -12.23 -53.46
C ARG A 8 -51.75 -11.37 -52.25
N VAL A 9 -52.67 -11.41 -51.29
CA VAL A 9 -52.48 -10.87 -49.94
C VAL A 9 -51.64 -11.85 -49.12
N LEU A 10 -50.37 -11.48 -48.79
CA LEU A 10 -49.59 -12.14 -47.77
C LEU A 10 -50.06 -11.70 -46.40
N PRO A 11 -50.33 -12.61 -45.48
CA PRO A 11 -50.54 -12.23 -44.08
C PRO A 11 -49.19 -11.83 -43.45
N ALA A 12 -49.10 -10.57 -43.02
CA ALA A 12 -48.01 -10.10 -42.19
C ALA A 12 -48.16 -10.75 -40.79
N PHE A 13 -47.30 -11.73 -40.50
CA PHE A 13 -47.11 -12.18 -39.14
C PHE A 13 -46.36 -11.07 -38.36
N LEU A 14 -47.11 -10.28 -37.63
CA LEU A 14 -46.57 -9.44 -36.54
C LEU A 14 -46.08 -10.39 -35.44
N VAL A 15 -44.79 -10.69 -35.44
CA VAL A 15 -44.10 -11.23 -34.27
C VAL A 15 -44.01 -10.07 -33.28
N ALA A 16 -44.93 -10.01 -32.36
CA ALA A 16 -44.80 -9.22 -31.17
C ALA A 16 -43.63 -9.81 -30.35
N LEU A 17 -42.42 -9.27 -30.52
CA LEU A 17 -41.36 -9.39 -29.55
C LEU A 17 -41.84 -8.66 -28.30
N SER A 18 -42.55 -9.38 -27.45
CA SER A 18 -42.67 -9.00 -26.03
C SER A 18 -41.25 -9.03 -25.47
N SER A 19 -40.61 -7.89 -25.44
CA SER A 19 -39.47 -7.64 -24.57
C SER A 19 -39.98 -7.92 -23.17
N ALA A 20 -39.74 -9.14 -22.70
CA ALA A 20 -39.80 -9.41 -21.28
C ALA A 20 -38.70 -8.53 -20.65
N VAL A 21 -39.09 -7.34 -20.23
CA VAL A 21 -38.40 -6.62 -19.18
C VAL A 21 -38.52 -7.56 -17.99
N VAL A 22 -37.56 -8.46 -17.84
CA VAL A 22 -37.29 -9.10 -16.58
C VAL A 22 -36.94 -7.92 -15.67
N ALA A 23 -37.92 -7.49 -14.89
CA ALA A 23 -37.68 -6.65 -13.75
C ALA A 23 -36.54 -7.36 -13.01
N GLN A 24 -35.33 -6.80 -13.05
CA GLN A 24 -34.23 -7.18 -12.18
C GLN A 24 -34.68 -6.83 -10.77
N SER A 25 -35.48 -7.74 -10.22
CA SER A 25 -36.06 -7.62 -8.89
C SER A 25 -34.93 -7.80 -7.90
N GLY A 26 -34.48 -6.68 -7.32
CA GLY A 26 -33.90 -6.71 -5.99
C GLY A 26 -32.44 -7.11 -5.85
N LEU A 27 -31.65 -7.24 -6.92
CA LEU A 27 -30.18 -7.37 -6.78
C LEU A 27 -29.59 -5.99 -6.51
N LYS A 28 -28.92 -5.85 -5.38
CA LYS A 28 -28.19 -4.66 -4.99
C LYS A 28 -26.70 -4.96 -5.05
N GLN A 29 -25.94 -4.04 -5.62
CA GLN A 29 -24.49 -4.11 -5.53
C GLN A 29 -24.08 -3.83 -4.08
N GLU A 30 -23.28 -4.72 -3.52
CA GLU A 30 -22.68 -4.57 -2.20
C GLU A 30 -21.15 -4.54 -2.35
N VAL A 31 -20.49 -3.58 -1.70
CA VAL A 31 -19.04 -3.54 -1.61
C VAL A 31 -18.61 -4.34 -0.38
N LEU A 32 -17.81 -5.36 -0.60
CA LEU A 32 -17.31 -6.26 0.44
C LEU A 32 -16.04 -5.71 1.09
N SER A 33 -15.11 -5.23 0.25
CA SER A 33 -13.88 -4.58 0.71
C SER A 33 -13.28 -3.69 -0.38
N THR A 34 -12.32 -2.85 0.01
CA THR A 34 -11.57 -1.99 -0.92
C THR A 34 -10.07 -2.12 -0.69
N PHE A 35 -9.33 -2.00 -1.79
CA PHE A 35 -7.89 -1.75 -1.79
C PHE A 35 -7.64 -0.38 -2.42
N ILE A 36 -6.93 0.49 -1.70
CA ILE A 36 -6.66 1.86 -2.15
C ILE A 36 -5.16 2.12 -2.08
N TYR A 37 -4.54 2.44 -3.20
CA TYR A 37 -3.18 2.95 -3.27
C TYR A 37 -3.22 4.45 -3.54
N THR A 38 -2.63 5.25 -2.65
CA THR A 38 -2.67 6.70 -2.71
C THR A 38 -1.27 7.28 -2.81
N ASN A 39 -1.05 8.14 -3.81
CA ASN A 39 0.14 8.95 -3.95
C ASN A 39 0.20 10.03 -2.86
N TYR A 40 1.41 10.44 -2.47
CA TYR A 40 1.61 11.52 -1.50
C TYR A 40 0.98 12.87 -1.93
N GLY A 41 0.75 13.74 -0.96
CA GLY A 41 0.31 15.12 -1.17
C GLY A 41 1.43 16.05 -1.64
N ASP A 42 1.11 17.32 -1.82
CA ASP A 42 2.12 18.34 -2.11
C ASP A 42 3.21 18.35 -1.03
N ARG A 43 4.48 18.41 -1.46
CA ARG A 43 5.67 18.31 -0.63
C ARG A 43 6.79 19.22 -1.12
N THR A 44 7.78 19.45 -0.27
CA THR A 44 9.01 20.15 -0.68
C THR A 44 9.79 19.30 -1.69
N PRO A 45 10.41 19.93 -2.72
CA PRO A 45 11.13 19.23 -3.79
C PRO A 45 12.32 18.42 -3.29
N PHE A 46 12.64 17.34 -3.97
CA PHE A 46 13.81 16.51 -3.67
C PHE A 46 15.15 17.22 -3.89
N VAL A 47 15.17 18.28 -4.70
CA VAL A 47 16.39 19.06 -4.98
C VAL A 47 16.79 19.95 -3.80
N PHE A 48 15.94 20.15 -2.82
CA PHE A 48 16.30 20.92 -1.62
C PHE A 48 17.33 20.17 -0.77
N SER A 49 18.12 20.90 -0.02
CA SER A 49 19.15 20.31 0.85
C SER A 49 18.59 19.54 2.05
N SER A 50 17.37 19.86 2.47
CA SER A 50 16.65 19.17 3.54
C SER A 50 15.87 17.98 2.98
N PRO A 51 15.60 16.94 3.80
CA PRO A 51 14.69 15.88 3.40
C PRO A 51 13.32 16.42 2.98
N ALA A 52 12.71 15.80 1.97
CA ALA A 52 11.37 16.20 1.52
C ALA A 52 10.34 16.04 2.66
N THR A 53 9.47 17.03 2.80
CA THR A 53 8.42 17.07 3.83
C THR A 53 7.09 17.46 3.22
N LEU A 54 6.01 16.86 3.74
CA LEU A 54 4.64 17.21 3.37
C LEU A 54 4.37 18.68 3.70
N THR A 55 3.80 19.43 2.75
CA THR A 55 3.35 20.79 3.00
C THR A 55 1.97 20.84 3.65
N PRO A 56 1.56 21.98 4.25
CA PRO A 56 0.17 22.15 4.68
C PRO A 56 -0.85 21.96 3.55
N LEU A 57 -0.51 22.35 2.31
CA LEU A 57 -1.33 22.10 1.14
C LEU A 57 -1.50 20.60 0.90
N GLY A 58 -0.40 19.84 0.94
CA GLY A 58 -0.42 18.38 0.80
C GLY A 58 -1.26 17.71 1.89
N ALA A 59 -1.17 18.20 3.13
CA ALA A 59 -2.00 17.69 4.23
C ALA A 59 -3.50 17.93 3.96
N HIS A 60 -3.88 19.12 3.47
CA HIS A 60 -5.27 19.39 3.07
C HIS A 60 -5.72 18.50 1.91
N GLN A 61 -4.88 18.29 0.91
CA GLN A 61 -5.18 17.40 -0.22
C GLN A 61 -5.52 15.99 0.26
N LEU A 62 -4.69 15.42 1.14
CA LEU A 62 -4.91 14.07 1.63
C LEU A 62 -6.11 13.98 2.60
N PHE A 63 -6.35 15.00 3.41
CA PHE A 63 -7.55 15.08 4.23
C PHE A 63 -8.81 15.03 3.36
N GLU A 64 -8.86 15.81 2.29
CA GLU A 64 -9.99 15.81 1.34
C GLU A 64 -10.14 14.48 0.61
N ALA A 65 -9.02 13.84 0.22
CA ALA A 65 -9.05 12.49 -0.36
C ALA A 65 -9.67 11.48 0.61
N GLY A 66 -9.26 11.49 1.87
CA GLY A 66 -9.83 10.65 2.92
C GLY A 66 -11.31 10.92 3.17
N ALA A 67 -11.72 12.18 3.15
CA ALA A 67 -13.12 12.58 3.31
C ALA A 67 -14.01 12.08 2.13
N LYS A 68 -13.50 12.13 0.90
CA LYS A 68 -14.19 11.57 -0.29
C LYS A 68 -14.34 10.05 -0.18
N VAL A 69 -13.28 9.34 0.28
CA VAL A 69 -13.33 7.89 0.52
C VAL A 69 -14.33 7.57 1.64
N ARG A 70 -14.36 8.36 2.71
CA ARG A 70 -15.40 8.25 3.76
C ARG A 70 -16.80 8.38 3.19
N GLN A 71 -17.04 9.43 2.40
CA GLN A 71 -18.34 9.70 1.80
C GLN A 71 -18.81 8.54 0.93
N ARG A 72 -17.92 7.90 0.19
CA ARG A 72 -18.28 6.80 -0.69
C ARG A 72 -18.47 5.47 0.05
N TYR A 73 -17.57 5.14 0.99
CA TYR A 73 -17.46 3.77 1.51
C TYR A 73 -17.88 3.60 2.97
N VAL A 74 -17.94 4.69 3.76
CA VAL A 74 -18.17 4.61 5.20
C VAL A 74 -19.52 5.24 5.59
N THR A 75 -19.72 6.50 5.21
CA THR A 75 -20.94 7.24 5.57
C THR A 75 -21.40 8.07 4.39
N PRO A 76 -22.33 7.57 3.57
CA PRO A 76 -22.82 8.27 2.40
C PRO A 76 -23.62 9.50 2.79
N ILE A 77 -23.67 10.47 1.90
CA ILE A 77 -24.60 11.61 2.02
C ILE A 77 -26.01 11.09 1.67
N GLU A 78 -26.99 11.43 2.48
CA GLU A 78 -28.40 11.09 2.21
C GLU A 78 -28.84 11.60 0.83
N GLY A 79 -29.36 10.69 0.00
CA GLY A 79 -29.87 11.01 -1.33
C GLY A 79 -28.91 10.76 -2.50
N ASP A 80 -27.70 10.31 -2.25
CA ASP A 80 -26.77 9.88 -3.29
C ASP A 80 -27.02 8.41 -3.64
N ALA A 81 -27.66 8.17 -4.80
CA ALA A 81 -28.06 6.84 -5.24
C ALA A 81 -26.89 5.95 -5.70
N ASP A 82 -25.74 6.56 -5.98
CA ASP A 82 -24.58 5.86 -6.54
C ASP A 82 -23.55 5.42 -5.47
N VAL A 83 -23.84 5.67 -4.20
CA VAL A 83 -22.92 5.39 -3.10
C VAL A 83 -23.23 4.04 -2.46
N THR A 84 -22.29 3.15 -2.55
CA THR A 84 -22.35 1.82 -1.93
C THR A 84 -21.33 1.74 -0.79
N THR A 85 -21.81 1.73 0.44
CA THR A 85 -20.94 1.55 1.61
C THR A 85 -20.38 0.13 1.67
N ILE A 86 -19.21 -0.03 2.28
CA ILE A 86 -18.66 -1.35 2.59
C ILE A 86 -19.53 -2.01 3.67
N ALA A 87 -19.94 -3.25 3.41
CA ALA A 87 -20.78 -4.00 4.32
C ALA A 87 -20.16 -4.10 5.73
N GLY A 88 -20.91 -3.65 6.74
CA GLY A 88 -20.50 -3.74 8.15
C GLY A 88 -19.26 -2.94 8.54
N ILE A 89 -18.82 -1.96 7.76
CA ILE A 89 -17.77 -1.03 8.18
C ILE A 89 -18.29 -0.12 9.30
N SER A 90 -17.43 0.18 10.29
CA SER A 90 -17.81 1.08 11.38
C SER A 90 -17.97 2.52 10.88
N PRO A 91 -19.15 3.16 11.05
CA PRO A 91 -19.39 4.48 10.47
C PRO A 91 -18.75 5.64 11.24
N PHE A 92 -18.46 5.49 12.52
CA PHE A 92 -17.98 6.58 13.39
C PHE A 92 -16.64 6.28 14.02
N GLN A 93 -16.48 5.14 14.67
CA GLN A 93 -15.28 4.76 15.38
C GLN A 93 -14.38 3.90 14.51
N LEU A 94 -13.11 4.29 14.44
CA LEU A 94 -12.10 3.51 13.77
C LEU A 94 -11.90 2.18 14.50
N GLN A 95 -12.02 1.07 13.76
CA GLN A 95 -11.75 -0.28 14.24
C GLN A 95 -10.52 -0.83 13.53
N SER A 96 -9.48 -1.12 14.31
CA SER A 96 -8.18 -1.53 13.77
C SER A 96 -8.24 -2.83 12.95
N GLU A 97 -9.17 -3.72 13.27
CA GLU A 97 -9.38 -4.97 12.54
C GLU A 97 -9.97 -4.75 11.14
N GLN A 98 -10.69 -3.65 10.94
CA GLN A 98 -11.32 -3.32 9.67
C GLN A 98 -10.39 -2.62 8.70
N LEU A 99 -9.31 -2.00 9.18
CA LEU A 99 -8.38 -1.23 8.38
C LEU A 99 -6.98 -1.85 8.42
N THR A 100 -6.37 -2.01 7.24
CA THR A 100 -4.94 -2.30 7.10
C THR A 100 -4.28 -1.11 6.43
N VAL A 101 -3.33 -0.45 7.12
CA VAL A 101 -2.68 0.75 6.59
C VAL A 101 -1.18 0.55 6.53
N LEU A 102 -0.61 0.70 5.32
CA LEU A 102 0.83 0.64 5.06
C LEU A 102 1.30 1.96 4.44
N ALA A 103 2.45 2.45 4.86
CA ALA A 103 3.05 3.66 4.31
C ALA A 103 4.57 3.52 4.20
N GLY A 104 5.20 4.19 3.23
CA GLY A 104 6.63 4.42 3.24
C GLY A 104 7.05 5.20 4.48
N GLN A 105 8.31 5.06 4.91
CA GLN A 105 8.82 5.71 6.13
C GLN A 105 9.04 7.21 5.97
N GLU A 106 9.11 7.70 4.73
CA GLU A 106 9.38 9.09 4.42
C GLU A 106 8.32 10.00 5.04
N GLN A 107 8.75 11.15 5.60
CA GLN A 107 7.84 12.04 6.33
C GLN A 107 6.65 12.49 5.47
N TYR A 108 6.87 12.79 4.18
CA TYR A 108 5.80 13.23 3.29
C TYR A 108 4.80 12.11 2.96
N ILE A 109 5.22 10.82 3.02
CA ILE A 109 4.34 9.67 2.81
C ILE A 109 3.56 9.36 4.09
N THR A 110 4.25 9.23 5.23
CA THR A 110 3.58 8.97 6.52
C THR A 110 2.67 10.12 6.94
N GLY A 111 3.07 11.37 6.69
CA GLY A 111 2.23 12.54 6.89
C GLY A 111 0.99 12.54 5.99
N SER A 112 1.14 12.09 4.74
CA SER A 112 0.03 11.89 3.80
C SER A 112 -0.97 10.86 4.33
N ALA A 113 -0.49 9.71 4.81
CA ALA A 113 -1.32 8.69 5.42
C ALA A 113 -2.09 9.22 6.64
N GLN A 114 -1.43 9.96 7.51
CA GLN A 114 -2.06 10.57 8.69
C GLN A 114 -3.16 11.56 8.30
N ALA A 115 -2.88 12.46 7.35
CA ALA A 115 -3.85 13.45 6.90
C ALA A 115 -5.07 12.78 6.23
N PHE A 116 -4.85 11.78 5.39
CA PHE A 116 -5.92 10.98 4.77
C PHE A 116 -6.82 10.32 5.82
N LEU A 117 -6.21 9.69 6.82
CA LEU A 117 -6.95 9.00 7.88
C LEU A 117 -7.74 9.95 8.78
N GLN A 118 -7.30 11.21 8.95
CA GLN A 118 -8.09 12.24 9.61
C GLN A 118 -9.35 12.61 8.81
N GLY A 119 -9.29 12.60 7.48
CA GLY A 119 -10.45 12.80 6.62
C GLY A 119 -11.38 11.58 6.61
N LEU A 120 -10.81 10.38 6.63
CA LEU A 120 -11.55 9.11 6.63
C LEU A 120 -12.27 8.87 7.95
N TYR A 121 -11.59 9.07 9.08
CA TYR A 121 -12.13 8.95 10.44
C TYR A 121 -11.83 10.23 11.23
N PRO A 122 -12.63 11.29 11.03
CA PRO A 122 -12.44 12.55 11.74
C PRO A 122 -12.64 12.39 13.26
N PRO A 123 -12.28 13.40 14.06
CA PRO A 123 -12.47 13.38 15.50
C PRO A 123 -13.91 13.03 15.91
N LEU A 124 -14.06 12.23 16.96
CA LEU A 124 -15.35 11.67 17.37
C LEU A 124 -16.40 12.73 17.75
N GLU A 125 -15.99 13.86 18.32
CA GLU A 125 -16.90 14.96 18.65
C GLU A 125 -17.49 15.67 17.42
N THR A 126 -16.97 15.40 16.22
CA THR A 126 -17.58 15.85 14.96
C THR A 126 -18.96 15.20 14.74
N PHE A 127 -19.24 14.06 15.38
CA PHE A 127 -20.48 13.31 15.19
C PHE A 127 -21.48 13.57 16.32
N SER A 128 -22.63 14.13 16.00
CA SER A 128 -23.71 14.36 16.98
C SER A 128 -24.29 13.08 17.59
N ASN A 129 -24.12 11.96 16.93
CA ASN A 129 -24.68 10.65 17.32
C ASN A 129 -23.62 9.71 17.95
N TYR A 130 -22.44 10.21 18.28
CA TYR A 130 -21.41 9.40 18.94
C TYR A 130 -21.86 9.02 20.35
N THR A 131 -21.78 7.74 20.66
CA THR A 131 -22.09 7.21 22.00
C THR A 131 -20.79 6.77 22.65
N TYR A 132 -20.53 7.28 23.86
CA TYR A 132 -19.37 6.86 24.64
C TYR A 132 -19.44 5.37 24.98
N ILE A 133 -18.31 4.67 24.84
CA ILE A 133 -18.21 3.23 25.12
C ILE A 133 -17.88 3.06 26.60
N ALA A 134 -18.75 2.36 27.35
CA ALA A 134 -18.49 2.02 28.73
C ALA A 134 -17.25 1.12 28.85
N GLY A 135 -16.32 1.51 29.74
CA GLY A 135 -15.06 0.82 29.93
C GLY A 135 -13.90 1.30 29.04
N GLU A 136 -14.19 2.12 28.02
CA GLU A 136 -13.17 2.81 27.23
C GLU A 136 -13.17 4.32 27.50
N SER A 137 -14.29 4.95 27.15
CA SER A 137 -14.44 6.41 27.27
C SER A 137 -14.96 6.83 28.63
N THR A 138 -15.66 5.95 29.36
CA THR A 138 -16.19 6.23 30.69
C THR A 138 -15.30 5.62 31.75
N ILE A 139 -14.69 6.44 32.60
CA ILE A 139 -13.87 6.00 33.72
C ILE A 139 -14.71 5.66 34.96
N GLU A 140 -14.09 5.05 35.98
CA GLU A 140 -14.76 4.48 37.17
C GLU A 140 -15.70 5.45 37.89
N ASN A 141 -15.41 6.74 37.93
CA ASN A 141 -16.24 7.77 38.57
C ASN A 141 -17.43 8.22 37.71
N GLY A 142 -17.66 7.58 36.55
CA GLY A 142 -18.72 7.93 35.62
C GLY A 142 -18.43 9.11 34.69
N THR A 143 -17.21 9.66 34.73
CA THR A 143 -16.82 10.75 33.83
C THR A 143 -16.48 10.19 32.45
N ASN A 144 -17.08 10.79 31.41
CA ASN A 144 -16.68 10.51 30.04
C ASN A 144 -15.44 11.31 29.68
N LEU A 145 -14.43 10.60 29.18
CA LEU A 145 -13.20 11.19 28.65
C LEU A 145 -13.21 11.13 27.13
N VAL A 146 -12.82 12.22 26.53
CA VAL A 146 -12.62 12.33 25.09
C VAL A 146 -11.11 12.37 24.83
N ALA A 147 -10.65 11.68 23.81
CA ALA A 147 -9.23 11.77 23.40
C ALA A 147 -8.88 13.22 23.05
N PRO A 148 -7.60 13.63 23.20
CA PRO A 148 -7.16 14.96 22.79
C PRO A 148 -7.59 15.31 21.36
N LEU A 149 -7.64 16.59 21.02
CA LEU A 149 -8.07 17.11 19.71
C LEU A 149 -9.48 16.65 19.35
N ASP A 150 -10.43 16.90 20.27
CA ASP A 150 -11.86 16.67 20.08
C ASP A 150 -12.20 15.21 19.73
N GLY A 151 -11.47 14.28 20.33
CA GLY A 151 -11.67 12.85 20.10
C GLY A 151 -10.93 12.33 18.86
N TYR A 152 -9.70 12.83 18.61
CA TYR A 152 -8.85 12.32 17.53
C TYR A 152 -8.70 10.79 17.62
N GLN A 153 -8.89 10.13 16.50
CA GLN A 153 -8.82 8.69 16.39
C GLN A 153 -7.40 8.28 15.96
N TYR A 154 -6.80 7.33 16.67
CA TYR A 154 -5.40 6.92 16.49
C TYR A 154 -5.29 5.67 15.61
N PRO A 155 -5.16 5.82 14.27
CA PRO A 155 -5.02 4.67 13.37
C PRO A 155 -3.64 4.02 13.54
N ALA A 156 -3.60 2.69 13.42
CA ALA A 156 -2.35 1.95 13.32
C ALA A 156 -1.82 2.06 11.87
N ILE A 157 -0.71 2.78 11.68
CA ILE A 157 -0.02 2.90 10.40
C ILE A 157 1.27 2.07 10.48
N LEU A 158 1.37 1.04 9.64
CA LEU A 158 2.58 0.24 9.49
C LEU A 158 3.52 0.96 8.53
N THR A 159 4.60 1.53 9.06
CA THR A 159 5.60 2.22 8.24
C THR A 159 6.70 1.26 7.81
N MET A 160 6.98 1.21 6.51
CA MET A 160 7.95 0.29 5.92
C MET A 160 9.25 1.01 5.60
N THR A 161 10.34 0.52 6.17
CA THR A 161 11.70 0.92 5.77
C THR A 161 12.16 0.09 4.58
N SER A 162 13.18 0.54 3.87
CA SER A 162 13.77 -0.23 2.75
C SER A 162 14.37 -1.57 3.17
N ASN A 163 14.55 -1.82 4.48
CA ASN A 163 15.02 -3.08 5.04
C ASN A 163 13.89 -4.02 5.46
N ASP A 164 12.65 -3.57 5.45
CA ASP A 164 11.49 -4.40 5.69
C ASP A 164 11.11 -5.15 4.41
N MET A 165 10.89 -6.46 4.51
CA MET A 165 10.50 -7.26 3.34
C MET A 165 9.15 -6.82 2.74
N ASN A 166 8.28 -6.20 3.55
CA ASN A 166 6.99 -5.70 3.06
C ASN A 166 7.11 -4.39 2.29
N SER A 167 8.29 -3.73 2.29
CA SER A 167 8.52 -2.52 1.49
C SER A 167 8.36 -2.75 0.00
N ILE A 168 8.65 -3.97 -0.48
CA ILE A 168 8.49 -4.32 -1.90
C ILE A 168 7.05 -4.21 -2.40
N TRP A 169 6.07 -4.32 -1.51
CA TRP A 169 4.65 -4.18 -1.83
C TRP A 169 4.21 -2.73 -2.01
N LEU A 170 5.00 -1.78 -1.49
CA LEU A 170 4.80 -0.34 -1.73
C LEU A 170 5.50 0.11 -3.00
N ASP A 171 6.75 -0.31 -3.20
CA ASP A 171 7.49 -0.08 -4.44
C ASP A 171 8.57 -1.17 -4.64
N GLY A 172 8.31 -2.09 -5.55
CA GLY A 172 9.23 -3.18 -5.87
C GLY A 172 10.46 -2.76 -6.68
N SER A 173 10.57 -1.51 -7.14
CA SER A 173 11.76 -1.00 -7.83
C SER A 173 12.87 -0.60 -6.86
N HIS A 174 12.51 -0.28 -5.62
CA HIS A 174 13.48 0.04 -4.58
C HIS A 174 14.34 -1.20 -4.24
N ASN A 175 15.63 -1.00 -4.11
CA ASN A 175 16.61 -2.07 -3.85
C ASN A 175 16.60 -3.21 -4.90
N CYS A 176 16.21 -2.90 -6.15
CA CYS A 176 16.21 -3.81 -7.28
C CYS A 176 17.35 -3.45 -8.25
N PRO A 177 18.57 -4.06 -8.13
CA PRO A 177 19.69 -3.80 -9.01
C PRO A 177 19.41 -4.07 -10.48
N THR A 178 18.64 -5.11 -10.79
CA THR A 178 18.26 -5.48 -12.16
C THR A 178 17.42 -4.39 -12.82
N TRP A 179 16.43 -3.84 -12.09
CA TRP A 179 15.67 -2.69 -12.56
C TRP A 179 16.58 -1.49 -12.84
N ARG A 180 17.48 -1.18 -11.91
CA ARG A 180 18.41 -0.06 -12.06
C ARG A 180 19.34 -0.23 -13.25
N ALA A 181 19.83 -1.44 -13.51
CA ALA A 181 20.64 -1.75 -14.68
C ALA A 181 19.85 -1.50 -15.97
N SER A 182 18.61 -1.99 -16.06
CA SER A 182 17.72 -1.75 -17.21
C SER A 182 17.42 -0.26 -17.45
N VAL A 183 17.25 0.54 -16.39
CA VAL A 183 17.10 1.99 -16.51
C VAL A 183 18.39 2.66 -17.02
N ASN A 184 19.55 2.21 -16.55
CA ASN A 184 20.84 2.71 -17.06
C ASN A 184 21.05 2.39 -18.53
N ASP A 185 20.57 1.23 -19.01
CA ASP A 185 20.61 0.85 -20.42
C ASP A 185 19.75 1.79 -21.28
N TYR A 186 18.58 2.24 -20.76
CA TYR A 186 17.74 3.23 -21.43
C TYR A 186 18.52 4.52 -21.70
N TYR A 187 19.32 5.00 -20.76
CA TYR A 187 20.09 6.24 -20.92
C TYR A 187 21.15 6.19 -22.04
N GLN A 188 21.45 5.01 -22.57
CA GLN A 188 22.39 4.80 -23.65
C GLN A 188 21.72 4.57 -25.00
N THR A 189 20.37 4.64 -25.06
CA THR A 189 19.61 4.47 -26.30
C THR A 189 19.61 5.74 -27.15
N ASP A 190 19.52 5.56 -28.46
CA ASP A 190 19.36 6.68 -29.41
C ASP A 190 18.08 7.50 -29.08
N ALA A 191 17.03 6.86 -28.59
CA ALA A 191 15.79 7.53 -28.19
C ALA A 191 16.03 8.54 -27.06
N PHE A 192 16.74 8.14 -26.00
CA PHE A 192 17.12 9.02 -24.90
C PHE A 192 18.03 10.16 -25.38
N GLU A 193 19.07 9.84 -26.15
CA GLU A 193 20.02 10.83 -26.68
C GLU A 193 19.32 11.87 -27.58
N ASN A 194 18.39 11.46 -28.43
CA ASN A 194 17.63 12.35 -29.27
C ASN A 194 16.74 13.31 -28.44
N LEU A 195 16.08 12.80 -27.39
CA LEU A 195 15.30 13.63 -26.47
C LEU A 195 16.20 14.60 -25.70
N ARG A 196 17.33 14.13 -25.18
CA ARG A 196 18.31 14.97 -24.48
C ARG A 196 18.79 16.13 -25.37
N ASN A 197 19.16 15.84 -26.61
CA ASN A 197 19.69 16.84 -27.53
C ASN A 197 18.61 17.82 -28.02
N SER A 198 17.40 17.33 -28.35
CA SER A 198 16.31 18.17 -28.85
C SER A 198 15.70 19.07 -27.78
N THR A 199 15.82 18.72 -26.49
CA THR A 199 15.25 19.49 -25.38
C THR A 199 16.27 20.38 -24.67
N GLN A 200 17.55 20.35 -25.07
CA GLN A 200 18.62 21.09 -24.41
C GLN A 200 18.37 22.60 -24.34
N SER A 201 17.88 23.21 -25.43
CA SER A 201 17.57 24.66 -25.47
C SER A 201 16.44 25.03 -24.52
N PHE A 202 15.44 24.17 -24.36
CA PHE A 202 14.35 24.36 -23.43
C PHE A 202 14.84 24.34 -21.97
N TYR A 203 15.64 23.35 -21.58
CA TYR A 203 16.19 23.30 -20.23
C TYR A 203 17.19 24.42 -19.95
N ALA A 204 17.93 24.87 -20.97
CA ALA A 204 18.84 26.01 -20.84
C ALA A 204 18.09 27.31 -20.55
N SER A 205 16.91 27.56 -21.19
CA SER A 205 16.08 28.71 -20.85
C SER A 205 15.51 28.62 -19.42
N LEU A 206 15.02 27.47 -19.02
CA LEU A 206 14.54 27.29 -17.64
C LEU A 206 15.67 27.46 -16.60
N GLN A 207 16.88 27.01 -16.92
CA GLN A 207 18.02 27.11 -16.01
C GLN A 207 18.37 28.56 -15.69
N SER A 208 18.40 29.46 -16.69
CA SER A 208 18.72 30.88 -16.49
C SER A 208 17.66 31.62 -15.68
N ASP A 209 16.39 31.23 -15.80
CA ASP A 209 15.27 32.02 -15.29
C ASP A 209 14.74 31.50 -13.95
N PHE A 210 14.81 30.17 -13.71
CA PHE A 210 14.15 29.52 -12.57
C PHE A 210 15.01 28.53 -11.80
N LEU A 211 16.01 27.87 -12.43
CA LEU A 211 16.70 26.73 -11.83
C LEU A 211 18.04 27.06 -11.20
N ASP A 212 18.52 28.32 -11.35
CA ASP A 212 19.79 28.76 -10.80
C ASP A 212 19.81 28.59 -9.26
N GLY A 213 20.91 28.06 -8.74
CA GLY A 213 21.07 27.72 -7.32
C GLY A 213 20.53 26.35 -6.91
N TYR A 214 19.69 25.70 -7.73
CA TYR A 214 19.18 24.35 -7.48
C TYR A 214 19.77 23.33 -8.44
N PHE A 215 19.91 23.68 -9.72
CA PHE A 215 20.49 22.82 -10.73
C PHE A 215 21.72 23.51 -11.34
N SER A 216 22.81 22.78 -11.46
CA SER A 216 23.97 23.26 -12.22
C SER A 216 23.65 23.21 -13.72
N THR A 217 24.34 24.02 -14.52
CA THR A 217 24.16 24.01 -15.99
C THR A 217 24.27 22.60 -16.61
N PRO A 218 25.20 21.71 -16.19
CA PRO A 218 25.25 20.35 -16.71
C PRO A 218 24.10 19.44 -16.27
N SER A 219 23.44 19.72 -15.12
CA SER A 219 22.32 18.93 -14.62
C SER A 219 20.95 19.48 -15.03
N ALA A 220 20.87 20.67 -15.62
CA ALA A 220 19.64 21.18 -16.19
C ALA A 220 19.41 20.55 -17.57
N GLY A 221 18.82 19.37 -17.62
CA GLY A 221 18.62 18.61 -18.84
C GLY A 221 17.62 17.47 -18.70
N TYR A 222 17.38 16.75 -19.80
CA TYR A 222 16.37 15.68 -19.85
C TYR A 222 16.61 14.55 -18.85
N LEU A 223 17.86 14.29 -18.48
CA LEU A 223 18.19 13.28 -17.45
C LEU A 223 17.54 13.61 -16.09
N ASP A 224 17.46 14.89 -15.76
CA ASP A 224 16.86 15.38 -14.52
C ASP A 224 15.43 15.92 -14.71
N ALA A 225 14.77 15.57 -15.82
CA ALA A 225 13.45 16.09 -16.21
C ALA A 225 12.42 15.99 -15.10
N TYR A 226 12.38 14.84 -14.38
CA TYR A 226 11.45 14.67 -13.27
C TYR A 226 11.76 15.62 -12.10
N TYR A 227 13.02 15.75 -11.70
CA TYR A 227 13.41 16.63 -10.58
C TYR A 227 13.22 18.11 -10.91
N ILE A 228 13.44 18.50 -12.18
CA ILE A 228 13.17 19.85 -12.67
C ILE A 228 11.67 20.13 -12.64
N TYR A 229 10.84 19.23 -13.15
CA TYR A 229 9.38 19.38 -13.09
C TYR A 229 8.88 19.41 -11.64
N ASP A 230 9.38 18.53 -10.76
CA ASP A 230 9.03 18.50 -9.35
C ASP A 230 9.29 19.85 -8.67
N TYR A 231 10.45 20.45 -8.94
CA TYR A 231 10.78 21.78 -8.45
C TYR A 231 9.89 22.88 -9.05
N LEU A 232 9.69 22.90 -10.37
CA LEU A 232 8.88 23.91 -11.04
C LEU A 232 7.42 23.87 -10.61
N ARG A 233 6.86 22.68 -10.48
CA ARG A 233 5.50 22.47 -9.96
C ARG A 233 5.36 23.03 -8.55
N TYR A 234 6.28 22.70 -7.66
CA TYR A 234 6.29 23.24 -6.31
C TYR A 234 6.44 24.77 -6.33
N ALA A 235 7.41 25.29 -7.06
CA ALA A 235 7.71 26.70 -7.10
C ALA A 235 6.57 27.53 -7.74
N SER A 236 5.83 26.97 -8.71
CA SER A 236 4.65 27.64 -9.28
C SER A 236 3.52 27.85 -8.29
N VAL A 237 3.48 27.08 -7.20
CA VAL A 237 2.47 27.19 -6.15
C VAL A 237 2.99 28.00 -4.95
N HIS A 238 4.26 27.78 -4.53
CA HIS A 238 4.81 28.28 -3.27
C HIS A 238 5.74 29.49 -3.43
N ASN A 239 6.13 29.86 -4.65
CA ASN A 239 6.99 31.02 -4.92
C ASN A 239 6.27 32.02 -5.82
N THR A 240 5.90 33.18 -5.28
CA THR A 240 5.16 34.22 -6.00
C THR A 240 5.87 34.75 -7.24
N THR A 241 7.20 34.74 -7.26
CA THR A 241 7.99 35.19 -8.43
C THR A 241 7.89 34.15 -9.54
N VAL A 242 8.11 32.88 -9.23
CA VAL A 242 7.99 31.80 -10.23
C VAL A 242 6.55 31.68 -10.70
N ALA A 243 5.56 31.69 -9.80
CA ALA A 243 4.14 31.63 -10.14
C ALA A 243 3.70 32.73 -11.15
N ARG A 244 4.37 33.87 -11.13
CA ARG A 244 4.07 34.98 -12.04
C ARG A 244 4.81 34.93 -13.37
N LEU A 245 6.02 34.37 -13.39
CA LEU A 245 6.94 34.43 -14.53
C LEU A 245 7.00 33.13 -15.33
N LEU A 246 6.67 31.99 -14.71
CA LEU A 246 6.68 30.71 -15.38
C LEU A 246 5.43 30.58 -16.28
N GLU A 247 5.64 30.46 -17.56
CA GLU A 247 4.54 30.29 -18.50
C GLU A 247 3.90 28.90 -18.34
N PRO A 248 2.55 28.79 -18.37
CA PRO A 248 1.85 27.51 -18.23
C PRO A 248 2.28 26.47 -19.27
N GLU A 249 2.64 26.89 -20.46
CA GLU A 249 3.13 26.05 -21.54
C GLU A 249 4.48 25.43 -21.21
N ASP A 250 5.38 26.16 -20.53
CA ASP A 250 6.68 25.66 -20.11
C ASP A 250 6.54 24.63 -18.98
N LEU A 251 5.66 24.90 -18.02
CA LEU A 251 5.34 23.92 -16.96
C LEU A 251 4.72 22.65 -17.55
N THR A 252 3.80 22.79 -18.51
CA THR A 252 3.18 21.67 -19.21
C THR A 252 4.22 20.86 -19.98
N LYS A 253 5.12 21.52 -20.70
CA LYS A 253 6.20 20.85 -21.44
C LYS A 253 7.16 20.12 -20.50
N ALA A 254 7.54 20.77 -19.39
CA ALA A 254 8.37 20.12 -18.37
C ALA A 254 7.69 18.86 -17.80
N ARG A 255 6.36 18.92 -17.57
CA ARG A 255 5.56 17.77 -17.13
C ARG A 255 5.55 16.64 -18.14
N ILE A 256 5.35 16.94 -19.43
CA ILE A 256 5.34 15.92 -20.50
C ILE A 256 6.71 15.23 -20.56
N LEU A 257 7.80 15.99 -20.58
CA LEU A 257 9.15 15.44 -20.65
C LEU A 257 9.50 14.62 -19.39
N ALA A 258 9.03 15.04 -18.22
CA ALA A 258 9.16 14.28 -16.99
C ALA A 258 8.36 12.97 -17.04
N ALA A 259 7.14 13.02 -17.57
CA ALA A 259 6.31 11.84 -17.79
C ALA A 259 6.98 10.86 -18.74
N ASP A 260 7.47 11.32 -19.89
CA ASP A 260 8.17 10.49 -20.88
C ASP A 260 9.35 9.73 -20.24
N LEU A 261 10.15 10.45 -19.44
CA LEU A 261 11.27 9.83 -18.72
C LEU A 261 10.79 8.77 -17.71
N VAL A 262 9.81 9.11 -16.88
CA VAL A 262 9.26 8.19 -15.86
C VAL A 262 8.63 6.96 -16.51
N PHE A 263 7.90 7.12 -17.60
CA PHE A 263 7.30 6.00 -18.33
C PHE A 263 8.35 5.08 -18.94
N ALA A 264 9.43 5.63 -19.53
CA ALA A 264 10.53 4.83 -20.04
C ALA A 264 11.23 4.00 -18.94
N GLN A 265 11.27 4.51 -17.70
CA GLN A 265 11.90 3.87 -16.55
C GLN A 265 10.99 2.84 -15.86
N ASN A 266 9.66 3.05 -15.84
CA ASN A 266 8.73 2.32 -14.97
C ASN A 266 7.55 1.65 -15.70
N ALA A 267 7.32 1.95 -16.98
CA ALA A 267 6.15 1.50 -17.71
C ALA A 267 6.46 0.80 -19.06
N ASP A 268 7.72 0.71 -19.43
CA ASP A 268 8.13 -0.01 -20.64
C ASP A 268 8.10 -1.52 -20.40
N ILE A 269 6.93 -2.12 -20.61
CA ILE A 269 6.67 -3.54 -20.41
C ILE A 269 7.28 -4.45 -21.50
N ALA A 270 7.80 -3.87 -22.59
CA ALA A 270 8.47 -4.64 -23.63
C ALA A 270 9.93 -4.97 -23.28
N VAL A 271 10.51 -4.25 -22.33
CA VAL A 271 11.89 -4.47 -21.90
C VAL A 271 11.95 -5.58 -20.87
N SER A 272 12.78 -6.57 -21.18
CA SER A 272 13.11 -7.65 -20.26
C SER A 272 14.45 -7.38 -19.55
N GLY A 273 14.58 -7.90 -18.33
CA GLY A 273 15.84 -8.03 -17.63
C GLY A 273 16.57 -9.32 -18.03
N PRO A 274 17.19 -10.02 -17.07
CA PRO A 274 17.90 -11.27 -17.35
C PRO A 274 17.02 -12.40 -17.88
N VAL A 275 15.72 -12.36 -17.58
CA VAL A 275 14.74 -13.35 -18.03
C VAL A 275 13.84 -12.71 -19.07
N GLU A 276 13.74 -13.33 -20.25
CA GLU A 276 12.87 -12.84 -21.30
C GLU A 276 11.40 -12.78 -20.83
N GLY A 277 10.75 -11.64 -21.00
CA GLY A 277 9.37 -11.38 -20.62
C GLY A 277 9.19 -11.05 -19.13
N ASP A 278 10.24 -10.81 -18.36
CA ASP A 278 10.13 -10.48 -16.93
C ASP A 278 9.64 -9.06 -16.64
N GLN A 279 9.48 -8.22 -17.67
CA GLN A 279 8.93 -6.86 -17.58
C GLN A 279 9.58 -6.03 -16.45
N ILE A 280 10.91 -6.11 -16.36
CA ILE A 280 11.67 -5.61 -15.19
C ILE A 280 11.43 -4.14 -14.89
N ARG A 281 11.22 -3.29 -15.92
CA ARG A 281 10.95 -1.86 -15.70
C ARG A 281 9.63 -1.63 -14.98
N ALA A 282 8.66 -2.53 -15.13
CA ALA A 282 7.37 -2.44 -14.45
C ALA A 282 7.31 -3.23 -13.13
N ILE A 283 8.45 -3.58 -12.53
CA ILE A 283 8.55 -4.41 -11.32
C ILE A 283 7.70 -3.87 -10.15
N ALA A 284 7.62 -2.54 -9.99
CA ALA A 284 6.81 -1.91 -8.95
C ALA A 284 5.30 -2.17 -9.13
N GLY A 285 4.82 -2.22 -10.38
CA GLY A 285 3.44 -2.59 -10.68
C GLY A 285 3.17 -4.08 -10.49
N ARG A 286 4.18 -4.94 -10.75
CA ARG A 286 4.09 -6.38 -10.53
C ARG A 286 3.94 -6.72 -9.04
N THR A 287 4.69 -6.04 -8.17
CA THR A 287 4.56 -6.21 -6.71
C THR A 287 3.25 -5.62 -6.18
N LEU A 288 2.81 -4.47 -6.70
CA LEU A 288 1.52 -3.88 -6.36
C LEU A 288 0.35 -4.83 -6.70
N ALA A 289 0.39 -5.49 -7.88
CA ALA A 289 -0.62 -6.47 -8.30
C ALA A 289 -0.77 -7.61 -7.28
N THR A 290 0.34 -8.13 -6.77
CA THR A 290 0.34 -9.14 -5.71
C THR A 290 -0.31 -8.64 -4.44
N ARG A 291 0.00 -7.40 -4.04
CA ARG A 291 -0.53 -6.83 -2.80
C ARG A 291 -2.04 -6.61 -2.88
N ILE A 292 -2.57 -6.20 -4.04
CA ILE A 292 -4.01 -6.10 -4.28
C ILE A 292 -4.68 -7.46 -4.04
N LEU A 293 -4.14 -8.50 -4.65
CA LEU A 293 -4.69 -9.85 -4.52
C LEU A 293 -4.63 -10.39 -3.09
N GLN A 294 -3.51 -10.16 -2.39
CA GLN A 294 -3.36 -10.54 -0.97
C GLN A 294 -4.40 -9.83 -0.08
N ALA A 295 -4.68 -8.56 -0.33
CA ALA A 295 -5.68 -7.81 0.42
C ALA A 295 -7.09 -8.41 0.23
N PHE A 296 -7.45 -8.72 -1.01
CA PHE A 296 -8.75 -9.33 -1.31
C PHE A 296 -8.89 -10.72 -0.69
N TYR A 297 -7.88 -11.57 -0.81
CA TYR A 297 -7.92 -12.88 -0.16
C TYR A 297 -7.99 -12.79 1.38
N THR A 298 -7.36 -11.76 1.98
CA THR A 298 -7.51 -11.55 3.42
C THR A 298 -8.96 -11.24 3.79
N SER A 299 -9.64 -10.39 3.04
CA SER A 299 -11.05 -10.07 3.23
C SER A 299 -11.96 -11.29 2.99
N ILE A 300 -11.74 -12.02 1.91
CA ILE A 300 -12.52 -13.22 1.55
C ILE A 300 -12.37 -14.29 2.62
N ASN A 301 -11.14 -14.61 3.04
CA ASN A 301 -10.87 -15.65 4.04
C ASN A 301 -11.44 -15.33 5.43
N THR A 302 -11.76 -14.06 5.69
CA THR A 302 -12.41 -13.63 6.93
C THR A 302 -13.91 -13.36 6.73
N GLU A 303 -14.46 -13.73 5.57
CA GLU A 303 -15.87 -13.47 5.21
C GLU A 303 -16.25 -12.00 5.44
N GLY A 304 -15.35 -11.07 5.10
CA GLY A 304 -15.54 -9.64 5.29
C GLY A 304 -15.57 -9.17 6.75
N ASN A 305 -15.23 -10.00 7.73
CA ASN A 305 -15.21 -9.58 9.14
C ASN A 305 -14.01 -8.70 9.49
N SER A 306 -12.91 -8.80 8.74
CA SER A 306 -11.72 -7.96 8.91
C SER A 306 -11.17 -7.49 7.56
N ALA A 307 -10.18 -6.60 7.59
CA ALA A 307 -9.52 -6.07 6.40
C ALA A 307 -10.51 -5.52 5.34
N LYS A 308 -11.54 -4.82 5.81
CA LYS A 308 -12.57 -4.22 4.95
C LYS A 308 -12.00 -3.14 4.04
N MET A 309 -10.94 -2.47 4.49
CA MET A 309 -10.25 -1.43 3.74
C MET A 309 -8.74 -1.59 3.91
N THR A 310 -8.03 -1.82 2.81
CA THR A 310 -6.57 -1.85 2.77
C THR A 310 -6.08 -0.58 2.09
N LEU A 311 -5.31 0.22 2.81
CA LEU A 311 -4.81 1.53 2.38
C LEU A 311 -3.29 1.48 2.28
N LEU A 312 -2.76 1.80 1.12
CA LEU A 312 -1.34 1.93 0.87
C LEU A 312 -1.00 3.37 0.49
N PHE A 313 0.06 3.89 1.08
CA PHE A 313 0.59 5.23 0.78
C PHE A 313 2.04 5.11 0.34
N GLY A 314 2.33 5.63 -0.83
CA GLY A 314 3.66 5.52 -1.45
C GLY A 314 3.90 6.56 -2.54
N ASP A 315 4.95 6.33 -3.31
CA ASP A 315 5.27 7.09 -4.49
C ASP A 315 4.38 6.68 -5.67
N PHE A 316 4.37 7.45 -6.74
CA PHE A 316 3.47 7.23 -7.88
C PHE A 316 3.98 6.18 -8.88
N GLN A 317 5.26 5.77 -8.83
CA GLN A 317 5.84 4.82 -9.79
C GLN A 317 5.10 3.48 -9.85
N PRO A 318 4.65 2.88 -8.74
CA PRO A 318 3.83 1.68 -8.78
C PRO A 318 2.50 1.86 -9.53
N MET A 319 1.90 3.06 -9.46
CA MET A 319 0.67 3.37 -10.21
C MET A 319 0.94 3.39 -11.72
N VAL A 320 2.03 4.06 -12.14
CA VAL A 320 2.44 4.15 -13.54
C VAL A 320 2.77 2.76 -14.10
N ALA A 321 3.53 1.97 -13.36
CA ALA A 321 3.91 0.60 -13.72
C ALA A 321 2.69 -0.33 -13.82
N PHE A 322 1.80 -0.28 -12.83
CA PHE A 322 0.57 -1.09 -12.84
C PHE A 322 -0.35 -0.70 -14.01
N ALA A 323 -0.52 0.59 -14.28
CA ALA A 323 -1.35 1.05 -15.40
C ALA A 323 -0.88 0.49 -16.74
N ALA A 324 0.45 0.42 -16.96
CA ALA A 324 1.00 -0.19 -18.16
C ALA A 324 0.73 -1.70 -18.24
N LEU A 325 0.95 -2.43 -17.14
CA LEU A 325 0.71 -3.88 -17.06
C LEU A 325 -0.76 -4.25 -17.22
N ALA A 326 -1.64 -3.42 -16.67
CA ALA A 326 -3.09 -3.62 -16.72
C ALA A 326 -3.74 -3.13 -18.04
N GLY A 327 -2.92 -2.69 -19.03
CA GLY A 327 -3.42 -2.25 -20.33
C GLY A 327 -4.19 -0.93 -20.32
N LEU A 328 -4.00 -0.09 -19.28
CA LEU A 328 -4.67 1.21 -19.14
C LEU A 328 -4.00 2.30 -19.99
N THR A 329 -2.72 2.15 -20.33
CA THR A 329 -1.97 3.07 -21.18
C THR A 329 -2.35 2.87 -22.65
N SER A 330 -3.56 3.22 -23.02
CA SER A 330 -4.05 3.21 -24.39
C SER A 330 -4.33 4.64 -24.86
N PRO A 331 -4.26 4.94 -26.17
CA PRO A 331 -4.55 6.27 -26.68
C PRO A 331 -5.92 6.85 -26.28
N GLN A 332 -6.85 5.98 -25.89
CA GLN A 332 -8.18 6.36 -25.43
C GLN A 332 -8.19 6.82 -23.97
N ASN A 333 -7.17 6.47 -23.19
CA ASN A 333 -7.08 6.72 -21.75
C ASN A 333 -5.98 7.73 -21.42
N ALA A 334 -6.12 8.97 -21.89
CA ALA A 334 -5.12 10.03 -21.72
C ALA A 334 -4.69 10.27 -20.25
N ALA A 335 -5.57 9.97 -19.28
CA ALA A 335 -5.29 10.13 -17.86
C ALA A 335 -4.08 9.31 -17.39
N PHE A 336 -3.78 8.18 -18.05
CA PHE A 336 -2.68 7.28 -17.68
C PHE A 336 -1.36 7.55 -18.43
N TYR A 337 -1.32 8.57 -19.31
CA TYR A 337 -0.10 9.04 -19.97
C TYR A 337 0.52 10.26 -19.29
N SER A 338 0.05 10.63 -18.14
CA SER A 338 0.54 11.76 -17.37
C SER A 338 0.95 11.31 -15.97
N LEU A 339 1.89 12.03 -15.37
CA LEU A 339 2.24 11.78 -13.97
C LEU A 339 1.01 11.96 -13.08
N PRO A 340 0.73 11.03 -12.17
CA PRO A 340 -0.33 11.18 -11.18
C PRO A 340 -0.17 12.47 -10.37
N GLU A 341 -1.25 13.18 -10.15
CA GLU A 341 -1.26 14.37 -9.32
C GLU A 341 -1.08 14.01 -7.82
N PRO A 342 -0.66 14.99 -6.98
CA PRO A 342 -0.64 14.79 -5.53
C PRO A 342 -1.99 14.32 -5.00
N GLY A 343 -1.98 13.25 -4.19
CA GLY A 343 -3.18 12.63 -3.65
C GLY A 343 -3.99 11.81 -4.66
N ALA A 344 -3.44 11.54 -5.84
CA ALA A 344 -4.06 10.61 -6.78
C ALA A 344 -4.19 9.21 -6.17
N SER A 345 -5.28 8.52 -6.46
CA SER A 345 -5.58 7.22 -5.86
C SER A 345 -6.08 6.21 -6.90
N PHE A 346 -5.53 4.99 -6.85
CA PHE A 346 -6.12 3.80 -7.46
C PHE A 346 -7.00 3.12 -6.43
N VAL A 347 -8.23 2.84 -6.79
CA VAL A 347 -9.21 2.19 -5.94
C VAL A 347 -9.70 0.91 -6.61
N PHE A 348 -9.57 -0.19 -5.93
CA PHE A 348 -10.12 -1.48 -6.34
C PHE A 348 -11.22 -1.86 -5.36
N GLU A 349 -12.42 -2.09 -5.86
CA GLU A 349 -13.56 -2.58 -5.09
C GLU A 349 -13.73 -4.08 -5.29
N LEU A 350 -13.83 -4.82 -4.21
CA LEU A 350 -14.35 -6.17 -4.20
C LEU A 350 -15.85 -6.09 -3.92
N SER A 351 -16.69 -6.55 -4.84
CA SER A 351 -18.14 -6.38 -4.76
C SER A 351 -18.89 -7.62 -5.18
N SER A 352 -20.15 -7.73 -4.75
CA SER A 352 -21.08 -8.76 -5.21
C SER A 352 -22.42 -8.16 -5.60
N MET A 353 -23.23 -8.93 -6.31
CA MET A 353 -24.59 -8.60 -6.67
C MET A 353 -25.51 -9.55 -5.89
N GLN A 354 -26.02 -9.12 -4.75
CA GLN A 354 -26.86 -9.95 -3.89
C GLN A 354 -28.29 -9.43 -3.77
N ALA A 355 -29.22 -10.34 -3.48
CA ALA A 355 -30.57 -9.96 -3.09
C ALA A 355 -30.54 -9.39 -1.66
N GLU A 356 -31.30 -8.32 -1.39
CA GLU A 356 -31.35 -7.63 -0.10
C GLU A 356 -31.69 -8.57 1.09
N ALA A 357 -32.31 -9.71 0.82
CA ALA A 357 -32.67 -10.72 1.81
C ALA A 357 -31.54 -11.71 2.13
N ASP A 358 -30.48 -11.75 1.32
CA ASP A 358 -29.39 -12.72 1.48
C ASP A 358 -28.24 -12.05 2.21
N ARG A 359 -28.00 -12.44 3.46
CA ARG A 359 -26.97 -11.85 4.34
C ARG A 359 -25.76 -12.76 4.54
N THR A 360 -25.62 -13.78 3.71
CA THR A 360 -24.44 -14.64 3.74
C THR A 360 -23.32 -14.02 2.91
N TYR A 361 -22.05 -14.23 3.31
CA TYR A 361 -20.94 -13.79 2.49
C TYR A 361 -20.99 -14.54 1.15
N PRO A 362 -20.78 -13.86 0.00
CA PRO A 362 -20.95 -14.48 -1.32
C PRO A 362 -19.89 -15.53 -1.60
N GLU A 363 -20.24 -16.48 -2.46
CA GLU A 363 -19.29 -17.44 -3.01
C GLU A 363 -18.36 -16.75 -4.03
N ASN A 364 -17.19 -17.35 -4.30
CA ASN A 364 -16.15 -16.71 -5.13
C ASN A 364 -16.60 -16.41 -6.57
N ASP A 365 -17.56 -17.16 -7.12
CA ASP A 365 -18.14 -16.96 -8.45
C ASP A 365 -19.18 -15.84 -8.51
N GLU A 366 -19.63 -15.34 -7.35
CA GLU A 366 -20.52 -14.19 -7.20
C GLU A 366 -19.76 -12.89 -6.90
N ILE A 367 -18.42 -12.97 -6.82
CA ILE A 367 -17.56 -11.83 -6.49
C ILE A 367 -16.96 -11.23 -7.76
N PHE A 368 -16.96 -9.90 -7.79
CA PHE A 368 -16.44 -9.10 -8.89
C PHE A 368 -15.46 -8.04 -8.38
N VAL A 369 -14.54 -7.64 -9.25
CA VAL A 369 -13.61 -6.55 -9.02
C VAL A 369 -13.92 -5.39 -9.95
N ARG A 370 -13.91 -4.16 -9.42
CA ARG A 370 -14.03 -2.91 -10.16
C ARG A 370 -12.79 -2.05 -9.88
N PHE A 371 -12.37 -1.29 -10.87
CA PHE A 371 -11.22 -0.40 -10.75
C PHE A 371 -11.62 1.04 -11.03
N PHE A 372 -11.16 1.93 -10.15
CA PHE A 372 -11.37 3.36 -10.28
C PHE A 372 -10.05 4.12 -10.14
N TYR A 373 -9.97 5.23 -10.83
CA TYR A 373 -8.86 6.17 -10.70
C TYR A 373 -9.38 7.56 -10.36
N GLN A 374 -8.81 8.15 -9.32
CA GLN A 374 -8.98 9.55 -8.97
C GLN A 374 -7.64 10.25 -9.15
N ASN A 375 -7.54 11.19 -10.08
CA ASN A 375 -6.30 11.90 -10.37
C ASN A 375 -6.22 13.22 -9.60
N GLY A 376 -5.68 13.14 -8.37
CA GLY A 376 -5.58 14.27 -7.45
C GLY A 376 -6.81 14.47 -6.57
N THR A 377 -6.90 15.63 -5.89
CA THR A 377 -7.90 15.90 -4.85
C THR A 377 -8.77 17.13 -5.13
N GLY A 378 -8.49 17.87 -6.21
CA GLY A 378 -9.24 19.07 -6.58
C GLY A 378 -10.74 18.80 -6.74
N THR A 379 -11.53 19.88 -6.81
CA THR A 379 -12.99 19.81 -6.99
C THR A 379 -13.40 19.07 -8.26
N ASP A 380 -12.57 19.15 -9.30
CA ASP A 380 -12.80 18.50 -10.58
C ASP A 380 -12.26 17.05 -10.64
N SER A 381 -11.52 16.63 -9.60
CA SER A 381 -10.98 15.27 -9.51
C SER A 381 -12.05 14.31 -9.02
N GLN A 382 -12.72 13.66 -9.96
CA GLN A 382 -13.74 12.65 -9.68
C GLN A 382 -13.11 11.24 -9.68
N LEU A 383 -13.74 10.32 -8.98
CA LEU A 383 -13.42 8.92 -9.03
C LEU A 383 -14.06 8.32 -10.29
N VAL A 384 -13.23 8.01 -11.29
CA VAL A 384 -13.66 7.50 -12.60
C VAL A 384 -13.38 6.01 -12.70
N GLU A 385 -14.37 5.25 -13.15
CA GLU A 385 -14.27 3.81 -13.36
C GLU A 385 -13.63 3.49 -14.72
N TYR A 386 -12.70 2.53 -14.73
CA TYR A 386 -12.01 2.10 -15.95
C TYR A 386 -12.01 0.58 -16.09
N PRO A 387 -12.13 0.05 -17.33
CA PRO A 387 -11.91 -1.35 -17.60
C PRO A 387 -10.42 -1.68 -17.50
N LEU A 388 -10.08 -2.84 -16.93
CA LEU A 388 -8.71 -3.36 -16.86
C LEU A 388 -8.43 -4.33 -18.01
N PHE A 389 -7.15 -4.63 -18.22
CA PHE A 389 -6.66 -5.71 -19.09
C PHE A 389 -7.12 -5.60 -20.55
N GLY A 390 -7.33 -4.37 -21.04
CA GLY A 390 -7.77 -4.12 -22.41
C GLY A 390 -9.21 -4.55 -22.69
N LEU A 391 -10.03 -4.78 -21.66
CA LEU A 391 -11.45 -5.06 -21.81
C LEU A 391 -12.20 -3.86 -22.42
N SER A 392 -13.39 -4.11 -22.97
CA SER A 392 -14.19 -3.03 -23.56
C SER A 392 -14.65 -2.02 -22.50
N PRO A 393 -14.91 -0.75 -22.88
CA PRO A 393 -15.30 0.30 -21.94
C PRO A 393 -16.53 0.00 -21.08
N SER A 394 -17.37 -0.94 -21.51
CA SER A 394 -18.55 -1.38 -20.76
C SER A 394 -18.30 -2.57 -19.82
N GLN A 395 -17.10 -3.15 -19.84
CA GLN A 395 -16.72 -4.30 -19.01
C GLN A 395 -15.85 -3.84 -17.84
N THR A 396 -16.43 -3.06 -16.96
CA THR A 396 -15.74 -2.51 -15.78
C THR A 396 -15.87 -3.39 -14.54
N MET A 397 -16.86 -4.30 -14.53
CA MET A 397 -17.07 -5.31 -13.49
C MET A 397 -16.49 -6.64 -13.96
N ILE A 398 -15.40 -7.08 -13.34
CA ILE A 398 -14.63 -8.25 -13.76
C ILE A 398 -14.84 -9.36 -12.73
N PRO A 399 -15.26 -10.59 -13.14
CA PRO A 399 -15.31 -11.72 -12.21
C PRO A 399 -13.98 -11.91 -11.49
N LEU A 400 -14.01 -12.22 -10.20
CA LEU A 400 -12.79 -12.42 -9.39
C LEU A 400 -11.82 -13.43 -10.03
N THR A 401 -12.35 -14.52 -10.57
CA THR A 401 -11.55 -15.57 -11.25
C THR A 401 -10.79 -15.03 -12.46
N ASP A 402 -11.43 -14.17 -13.25
CA ASP A 402 -10.83 -13.56 -14.43
C ASP A 402 -9.80 -12.50 -14.02
N PHE A 403 -10.12 -11.71 -12.99
CA PHE A 403 -9.20 -10.73 -12.42
C PHE A 403 -7.91 -11.40 -11.93
N VAL A 404 -8.03 -12.49 -11.15
CA VAL A 404 -6.90 -13.29 -10.68
C VAL A 404 -6.07 -13.85 -11.84
N THR A 405 -6.74 -14.42 -12.84
CA THR A 405 -6.09 -15.02 -14.01
C THR A 405 -5.28 -13.98 -14.79
N ASN A 406 -5.80 -12.77 -14.95
CA ASN A 406 -5.08 -11.66 -15.62
C ASN A 406 -3.91 -11.15 -14.78
N LEU A 407 -4.07 -10.97 -13.48
CA LEU A 407 -2.96 -10.56 -12.59
C LEU A 407 -1.82 -11.58 -12.59
N GLN A 408 -2.13 -12.87 -12.60
CA GLN A 408 -1.14 -13.96 -12.61
C GLN A 408 -0.22 -13.95 -13.83
N GLN A 409 -0.59 -13.24 -14.89
CA GLN A 409 0.27 -13.12 -16.08
C GLN A 409 1.50 -12.25 -15.85
N PHE A 410 1.44 -11.33 -14.89
CA PHE A 410 2.52 -10.40 -14.64
C PHE A 410 2.86 -10.17 -13.16
N MET A 411 2.01 -10.55 -12.21
CA MET A 411 2.26 -10.28 -10.80
C MET A 411 3.53 -10.97 -10.29
N MET A 412 4.15 -10.43 -9.27
CA MET A 412 5.24 -11.06 -8.52
C MET A 412 4.65 -12.02 -7.49
N LEU A 413 5.00 -13.30 -7.54
CA LEU A 413 4.31 -14.31 -6.72
C LEU A 413 4.62 -14.17 -5.23
N ASN A 414 5.87 -13.93 -4.89
CA ASN A 414 6.34 -13.87 -3.51
C ASN A 414 7.65 -13.08 -3.38
N VAL A 415 8.19 -12.98 -2.16
CA VAL A 415 9.43 -12.27 -1.86
C VAL A 415 10.65 -12.97 -2.48
N GLU A 416 10.68 -14.30 -2.54
CA GLU A 416 11.76 -15.08 -3.16
C GLU A 416 11.90 -14.77 -4.65
N ASP A 417 10.76 -14.75 -5.37
CA ASP A 417 10.73 -14.40 -6.79
C ASP A 417 11.24 -12.96 -7.01
N TRP A 418 10.87 -12.03 -6.14
CA TRP A 418 11.35 -10.67 -6.22
C TRP A 418 12.86 -10.58 -5.95
N CYS A 419 13.36 -11.24 -4.89
CA CYS A 419 14.78 -11.27 -4.57
C CYS A 419 15.62 -11.82 -5.74
N THR A 420 15.13 -12.87 -6.39
CA THR A 420 15.78 -13.52 -7.54
C THR A 420 15.72 -12.63 -8.78
N THR A 421 14.54 -12.11 -9.14
CA THR A 421 14.35 -11.25 -10.31
C THR A 421 15.15 -9.96 -10.19
N CYS A 422 15.18 -9.36 -9.01
CA CYS A 422 15.89 -8.13 -8.73
C CYS A 422 17.40 -8.34 -8.50
N ASN A 423 17.85 -9.56 -8.29
CA ASN A 423 19.21 -9.85 -7.80
C ASN A 423 19.54 -8.95 -6.59
N SER A 424 18.63 -8.90 -5.64
CA SER A 424 18.66 -7.92 -4.56
C SER A 424 19.58 -8.34 -3.43
N PHE A 425 20.31 -7.36 -2.87
CA PHE A 425 21.16 -7.50 -1.69
C PHE A 425 20.42 -7.09 -0.39
N SER A 426 19.09 -6.95 -0.44
CA SER A 426 18.29 -6.64 0.74
C SER A 426 18.52 -7.67 1.84
N VAL A 427 18.57 -7.20 3.11
CA VAL A 427 18.95 -8.02 4.27
C VAL A 427 18.04 -9.24 4.49
N PHE A 428 16.85 -9.22 3.95
CA PHE A 428 15.89 -10.33 4.05
C PHE A 428 16.05 -11.36 2.92
N CYS A 429 16.62 -11.00 1.76
CA CYS A 429 16.73 -11.91 0.61
C CYS A 429 17.51 -13.20 0.89
N PRO A 430 18.62 -13.20 1.67
CA PRO A 430 19.32 -14.45 2.00
C PRO A 430 18.47 -15.48 2.76
N ALA A 431 17.34 -15.05 3.37
CA ALA A 431 16.42 -15.98 4.03
C ALA A 431 15.52 -16.73 3.05
N PHE A 432 15.38 -16.24 1.81
CA PHE A 432 14.50 -16.78 0.78
C PHE A 432 15.27 -17.42 -0.38
N VAL A 433 16.43 -16.86 -0.74
CA VAL A 433 17.27 -17.34 -1.85
C VAL A 433 18.37 -18.21 -1.25
N ASN A 434 18.20 -19.53 -1.28
CA ASN A 434 19.19 -20.47 -0.78
C ASN A 434 20.23 -20.77 -1.84
N ASP A 435 21.47 -20.33 -1.59
CA ASP A 435 22.65 -21.01 -2.08
C ASP A 435 23.26 -21.85 -0.94
N ASP A 436 23.23 -23.17 -1.13
CA ASP A 436 23.99 -24.17 -0.39
C ASP A 436 24.15 -23.99 1.14
N GLY A 437 23.12 -24.33 1.87
CA GLY A 437 23.33 -24.95 3.17
C GLY A 437 23.36 -24.02 4.34
N ALA A 438 22.27 -23.25 4.58
CA ALA A 438 22.17 -22.70 5.90
C ALA A 438 20.83 -22.56 6.49
N LEU A 439 20.24 -22.63 7.32
CA LEU A 439 19.31 -22.21 8.37
C LEU A 439 17.83 -22.55 8.20
N CYS A 440 17.34 -22.86 7.00
CA CYS A 440 16.00 -23.44 6.88
C CYS A 440 16.06 -24.64 5.91
N PRO A 441 15.88 -25.88 6.38
CA PRO A 441 15.79 -27.03 5.49
C PRO A 441 14.47 -26.96 4.71
N THR A 442 14.50 -26.37 3.51
CA THR A 442 13.47 -26.67 2.53
C THR A 442 13.68 -28.11 2.09
N THR A 443 12.67 -28.93 2.26
CA THR A 443 12.64 -30.28 1.74
C THR A 443 13.01 -30.27 0.25
N GLN A 444 14.23 -30.73 -0.05
CA GLN A 444 14.69 -30.94 -1.43
C GLN A 444 13.72 -31.90 -2.12
N SER A 445 13.02 -31.42 -3.12
CA SER A 445 12.56 -32.27 -4.20
C SER A 445 13.55 -32.13 -5.36
N SER A 446 14.41 -33.13 -5.44
CA SER A 446 15.39 -33.32 -6.50
C SER A 446 14.74 -33.41 -7.88
N GLY A 447 15.22 -32.56 -8.79
CA GLY A 447 15.47 -32.88 -10.19
C GLY A 447 14.26 -33.03 -11.10
N GLY A 448 14.02 -32.03 -11.94
CA GLY A 448 13.23 -32.16 -13.16
C GLY A 448 12.85 -30.81 -13.71
N ASN A 449 13.41 -30.43 -14.86
CA ASN A 449 12.98 -29.30 -15.67
C ASN A 449 11.50 -29.46 -16.05
N ASN A 450 10.61 -28.92 -15.22
CA ASN A 450 9.22 -28.68 -15.60
C ASN A 450 8.81 -27.34 -14.95
N ARG A 451 8.33 -26.41 -15.77
CA ARG A 451 7.63 -25.20 -15.37
C ARG A 451 6.40 -25.59 -14.55
N GLY A 452 6.58 -25.85 -13.26
CA GLY A 452 5.54 -26.20 -12.30
C GLY A 452 5.29 -25.05 -11.35
N LEU A 453 4.03 -24.81 -11.05
CA LEU A 453 3.53 -23.88 -10.02
C LEU A 453 4.29 -24.11 -8.71
N SER A 454 4.62 -23.01 -7.99
CA SER A 454 5.34 -23.11 -6.70
C SER A 454 4.61 -24.02 -5.71
N PRO A 455 5.31 -24.72 -4.81
CA PRO A 455 4.70 -25.64 -3.83
C PRO A 455 3.59 -25.01 -2.99
N ALA A 456 3.69 -23.71 -2.69
CA ALA A 456 2.67 -22.98 -1.95
C ALA A 456 1.38 -22.79 -2.76
N VAL A 457 1.50 -22.45 -4.05
CA VAL A 457 0.34 -22.31 -4.96
C VAL A 457 -0.23 -23.69 -5.27
N ALA A 458 0.62 -24.71 -5.47
CA ALA A 458 0.16 -26.09 -5.63
C ALA A 458 -0.53 -26.62 -4.36
N GLY A 459 -0.08 -26.21 -3.18
CA GLY A 459 -0.70 -26.54 -1.90
C GLY A 459 -2.10 -25.94 -1.74
N VAL A 460 -2.26 -24.67 -2.12
CA VAL A 460 -3.58 -23.99 -2.08
C VAL A 460 -4.53 -24.58 -3.11
N ILE A 461 -4.07 -24.79 -4.34
CA ILE A 461 -4.87 -25.46 -5.38
C ILE A 461 -5.23 -26.89 -4.95
N GLY A 462 -4.28 -27.63 -4.37
CA GLY A 462 -4.52 -28.98 -3.84
C GLY A 462 -5.55 -28.98 -2.71
N ALA A 463 -5.50 -28.02 -1.79
CA ALA A 463 -6.45 -27.90 -0.68
C ALA A 463 -7.87 -27.57 -1.18
N VAL A 464 -8.00 -26.66 -2.15
CA VAL A 464 -9.30 -26.29 -2.73
C VAL A 464 -9.88 -27.46 -3.53
N VAL A 465 -9.07 -28.15 -4.34
CA VAL A 465 -9.52 -29.32 -5.11
C VAL A 465 -9.90 -30.48 -4.18
N THR A 466 -9.13 -30.73 -3.11
CA THR A 466 -9.48 -31.80 -2.16
C THR A 466 -10.73 -31.47 -1.35
N LEU A 467 -10.96 -30.20 -0.99
CA LEU A 467 -12.20 -29.77 -0.33
C LEU A 467 -13.41 -29.91 -1.27
N ALA A 468 -13.26 -29.51 -2.53
CA ALA A 468 -14.33 -29.66 -3.53
C ALA A 468 -14.67 -31.14 -3.78
N VAL A 469 -13.66 -32.00 -3.92
CA VAL A 469 -13.87 -33.44 -4.08
C VAL A 469 -14.47 -34.07 -2.82
N ALA A 470 -14.01 -33.66 -1.63
CA ALA A 470 -14.59 -34.11 -0.37
C ALA A 470 -16.06 -33.69 -0.22
N ALA A 471 -16.40 -32.45 -0.60
CA ALA A 471 -17.78 -31.95 -0.58
C ALA A 471 -18.67 -32.72 -1.58
N LEU A 472 -18.18 -33.04 -2.78
CA LEU A 472 -18.89 -33.85 -3.75
C LEU A 472 -19.11 -35.32 -3.27
N VAL A 473 -18.10 -35.92 -2.66
CA VAL A 473 -18.20 -37.26 -2.06
C VAL A 473 -19.18 -37.25 -0.89
N PHE A 474 -19.10 -36.25 0.00
CA PHE A 474 -20.06 -36.10 1.09
C PHE A 474 -21.48 -35.83 0.60
N GLY A 475 -21.65 -35.02 -0.44
CA GLY A 475 -22.93 -34.79 -1.10
C GLY A 475 -23.49 -36.05 -1.72
N ALA A 476 -22.68 -36.82 -2.40
CA ALA A 476 -23.08 -38.10 -2.99
C ALA A 476 -23.47 -39.14 -1.91
N VAL A 477 -22.68 -39.24 -0.83
CA VAL A 477 -22.98 -40.14 0.30
C VAL A 477 -24.25 -39.68 1.04
N ALA A 478 -24.49 -38.37 1.19
CA ALA A 478 -25.71 -37.84 1.80
C ALA A 478 -26.96 -38.10 0.93
N LEU A 479 -26.84 -37.99 -0.41
CA LEU A 479 -27.94 -38.18 -1.35
C LEU A 479 -28.25 -39.64 -1.62
N PHE A 480 -27.23 -40.49 -1.75
CA PHE A 480 -27.40 -41.89 -2.10
C PHE A 480 -27.24 -42.87 -0.91
N GLY A 481 -26.55 -42.48 0.15
CA GLY A 481 -26.26 -43.32 1.31
C GLY A 481 -27.28 -43.25 2.44
N GLY A 482 -28.32 -42.43 2.34
CA GLY A 482 -29.40 -42.34 3.35
C GLY A 482 -28.96 -41.83 4.74
N VAL A 483 -27.80 -41.19 4.88
CA VAL A 483 -27.26 -40.69 6.15
C VAL A 483 -28.00 -39.41 6.56
N ARG A 484 -28.88 -39.53 7.56
CA ARG A 484 -29.52 -38.36 8.20
C ARG A 484 -28.61 -37.80 9.28
N VAL A 485 -28.04 -36.61 9.07
CA VAL A 485 -27.29 -35.88 10.09
C VAL A 485 -28.28 -35.31 11.11
N HIS A 486 -28.35 -35.89 12.29
CA HIS A 486 -29.08 -35.31 13.42
C HIS A 486 -28.22 -34.29 14.15
N ARG A 487 -28.63 -33.00 14.08
CA ARG A 487 -28.02 -31.92 14.84
C ARG A 487 -28.46 -32.05 16.30
N VAL A 488 -27.55 -32.55 17.16
CA VAL A 488 -27.78 -32.58 18.61
C VAL A 488 -27.56 -31.16 19.14
N GLN A 489 -28.64 -30.50 19.55
CA GLN A 489 -28.56 -29.25 20.30
C GLN A 489 -28.09 -29.54 21.73
N THR A 490 -26.84 -29.28 22.03
CA THR A 490 -26.30 -29.26 23.39
C THR A 490 -26.77 -27.96 24.08
N LYS A 491 -27.75 -28.10 24.97
CA LYS A 491 -28.14 -27.02 25.91
C LYS A 491 -26.93 -26.68 26.77
N ARG A 492 -26.41 -25.45 26.61
CA ARG A 492 -25.39 -24.90 27.51
C ARG A 492 -26.01 -24.70 28.90
N ARG A 493 -25.57 -25.49 29.86
CA ARG A 493 -25.68 -25.18 31.28
C ARG A 493 -24.53 -24.25 31.65
N SER A 494 -24.87 -23.05 32.09
CA SER A 494 -23.93 -22.11 32.69
C SER A 494 -23.55 -22.64 34.09
N GLU A 495 -22.31 -23.03 34.27
CA GLU A 495 -21.71 -23.13 35.61
C GLU A 495 -20.46 -22.23 35.60
N LEU A 496 -20.52 -21.18 36.43
CA LEU A 496 -19.34 -20.48 36.91
C LEU A 496 -18.44 -21.49 37.65
N GLY A 497 -17.24 -21.71 37.14
CA GLY A 497 -16.26 -22.55 37.78
C GLY A 497 -14.86 -22.13 37.41
N GLY A 498 -14.08 -21.73 38.40
CA GLY A 498 -12.76 -21.15 38.33
C GLY A 498 -11.72 -21.97 37.60
N PHE A 499 -10.65 -21.28 37.27
CA PHE A 499 -9.42 -21.76 36.64
C PHE A 499 -8.95 -23.07 37.26
N LYS A 500 -8.97 -24.17 36.53
CA LYS A 500 -8.18 -25.38 36.79
C LYS A 500 -6.88 -25.24 35.99
N GLY A 501 -5.77 -25.16 36.73
CA GLY A 501 -4.44 -25.21 36.14
C GLY A 501 -4.20 -26.55 35.43
N SER A 502 -3.45 -26.50 34.33
CA SER A 502 -3.05 -27.65 33.53
C SER A 502 -2.25 -28.64 34.33
N GLU A 503 -2.54 -29.94 34.14
CA GLU A 503 -1.76 -31.05 34.70
C GLU A 503 -0.30 -31.02 34.22
N ARG A 504 0.63 -31.23 35.17
CA ARG A 504 2.07 -31.24 34.92
C ARG A 504 2.47 -32.44 34.06
N LEU A 505 3.18 -32.18 32.98
CA LEU A 505 3.96 -33.17 32.25
C LEU A 505 5.20 -33.57 33.11
N ALA A 506 5.49 -34.86 33.14
CA ALA A 506 6.47 -35.51 34.03
C ALA A 506 7.95 -35.30 33.61
N SER A 507 8.38 -34.05 33.37
CA SER A 507 9.78 -33.74 33.04
C SER A 507 10.41 -32.56 33.81
N ASP A 508 9.72 -31.98 34.81
CA ASP A 508 10.30 -30.96 35.67
C ASP A 508 10.63 -31.52 37.05
N GLN A 509 11.74 -32.23 37.13
CA GLN A 509 12.48 -32.44 38.38
C GLN A 509 13.52 -31.33 38.47
N ASP A 510 13.23 -30.30 39.21
CA ASP A 510 14.15 -29.43 39.95
C ASP A 510 13.50 -28.09 40.27
N LEU A 511 12.70 -28.07 41.32
CA LEU A 511 12.43 -26.87 42.13
C LEU A 511 11.65 -27.27 43.39
N THR A 512 12.38 -27.79 44.36
CA THR A 512 11.88 -27.93 45.73
C THR A 512 12.19 -26.67 46.53
N ILE A 513 11.14 -25.94 46.91
CA ILE A 513 11.22 -24.86 47.89
C ILE A 513 10.88 -25.44 49.25
N PRO A 514 11.74 -25.29 50.29
CA PRO A 514 11.41 -25.78 51.64
C PRO A 514 10.40 -24.85 52.33
N LYS A 515 9.33 -25.42 52.84
CA LYS A 515 8.44 -24.80 53.84
C LYS A 515 9.13 -24.71 55.17
N GLY A 516 9.30 -23.51 55.73
CA GLY A 516 9.72 -23.25 57.09
C GLY A 516 8.71 -22.36 57.79
N SER A 517 8.26 -22.83 58.91
CA SER A 517 7.23 -22.33 59.81
C SER A 517 7.60 -21.05 60.57
N ALA A 518 6.57 -20.41 61.07
CA ALA A 518 6.49 -19.19 61.87
C ALA A 518 7.37 -19.15 63.13
N GLY A 519 7.78 -17.92 63.51
CA GLY A 519 8.27 -17.61 64.86
C GLY A 519 8.98 -16.26 64.91
N ALA A 520 8.32 -15.27 65.49
CA ALA A 520 8.87 -13.97 65.83
C ALA A 520 9.92 -14.05 66.95
N VAL A 521 10.98 -13.21 66.86
CA VAL A 521 11.55 -12.45 68.00
C VAL A 521 12.58 -11.44 67.51
N VAL A 522 12.49 -10.23 68.07
CA VAL A 522 13.32 -9.04 67.92
C VAL A 522 14.69 -9.22 68.54
N ILE A 523 15.80 -8.64 68.03
CA ILE A 523 16.80 -7.79 68.71
C ILE A 523 18.06 -7.55 67.83
N ALA A 524 18.39 -6.24 67.64
CA ALA A 524 19.68 -5.58 67.52
C ALA A 524 20.69 -5.89 66.40
N SER A 525 21.06 -4.85 65.70
CA SER A 525 22.24 -4.66 64.81
C SER A 525 23.59 -4.88 65.53
N PRO A 526 24.74 -5.12 64.85
CA PRO A 526 25.35 -4.19 63.89
C PRO A 526 26.16 -4.81 62.71
N ASP A 527 26.27 -4.01 61.67
CA ASP A 527 27.37 -3.84 60.71
C ASP A 527 27.79 -4.95 59.67
N PRO A 528 28.48 -4.56 58.56
CA PRO A 528 28.02 -4.90 57.22
C PRO A 528 28.90 -5.97 56.56
N VAL A 529 28.30 -6.89 55.84
CA VAL A 529 29.01 -7.74 54.88
C VAL A 529 28.35 -7.65 53.51
N GLN A 530 29.13 -7.20 52.58
CA GLN A 530 28.83 -7.12 51.14
C GLN A 530 28.38 -8.49 50.60
N THR A 531 27.20 -8.55 50.05
CA THR A 531 26.80 -9.61 49.11
C THR A 531 26.49 -8.98 47.76
N ARG A 532 27.29 -9.34 46.76
CA ARG A 532 27.13 -8.99 45.36
C ARG A 532 25.80 -9.55 44.81
N GLY A 533 24.89 -8.65 44.52
CA GLY A 533 23.74 -8.94 43.66
C GLY A 533 24.14 -8.77 42.20
N HIS A 534 23.85 -9.76 41.35
CA HIS A 534 23.97 -9.63 39.93
C HIS A 534 22.81 -8.77 39.39
N GLU A 535 23.08 -7.52 39.10
CA GLU A 535 22.21 -6.67 38.29
C GLU A 535 22.35 -7.05 36.83
N ARG A 536 21.22 -7.29 36.14
CA ARG A 536 21.17 -7.40 34.70
C ARG A 536 21.34 -6.00 34.11
N VAL A 537 22.50 -5.76 33.51
CA VAL A 537 22.79 -4.54 32.74
C VAL A 537 21.99 -4.55 31.44
N GLY A 538 21.15 -3.56 31.20
CA GLY A 538 20.47 -3.31 29.94
C GLY A 538 21.48 -2.92 28.84
N SER A 539 21.23 -3.36 27.62
CA SER A 539 22.16 -3.42 26.47
C SER A 539 22.49 -2.07 25.79
N TRP A 540 22.46 -0.96 26.49
CA TRP A 540 22.75 0.36 25.86
C TRP A 540 23.62 1.31 26.67
N GLU A 541 24.52 0.77 27.49
CA GLU A 541 25.69 1.51 27.95
C GLU A 541 26.97 0.93 27.38
N LEU A 542 27.29 1.30 26.12
CA LEU A 542 28.64 1.28 25.58
C LEU A 542 29.14 2.70 25.52
N LYS A 543 29.70 3.17 26.63
CA LYS A 543 30.55 4.36 26.68
C LYS A 543 32.02 3.96 26.58
N ASP A 544 32.65 4.51 25.57
CA ASP A 544 34.05 4.92 25.46
C ASP A 544 35.12 4.11 26.22
N GLN A 545 35.88 3.34 25.48
CA GLN A 545 37.32 3.30 25.69
C GLN A 545 38.03 3.19 24.34
N ALA A 546 38.44 4.36 23.86
CA ALA A 546 39.51 4.47 22.89
C ALA A 546 40.84 4.11 23.55
N LYS A 547 41.55 3.14 22.98
CA LYS A 547 43.00 3.19 22.76
C LYS A 547 43.50 2.00 21.93
N ALA A 548 43.92 2.36 20.75
CA ALA A 548 45.11 1.92 20.05
C ALA A 548 45.42 0.42 19.96
N LYS A 549 45.34 -0.11 18.74
CA LYS A 549 46.54 -0.62 18.05
C LYS A 549 46.25 -0.78 16.55
N GLU A 550 47.08 -0.06 15.80
CA GLU A 550 47.39 -0.30 14.40
C GLU A 550 47.76 -1.77 14.15
N ILE A 551 47.19 -2.36 13.12
CA ILE A 551 47.88 -3.28 12.22
C ILE A 551 47.26 -3.18 10.84
N GLU A 552 48.11 -2.90 9.91
CA GLU A 552 48.00 -2.75 8.47
C GLU A 552 47.40 -3.92 7.70
N ARG A 553 46.97 -3.54 6.48
CA ARG A 553 46.87 -4.30 5.21
C ARG A 553 45.52 -4.97 4.99
N GLY A 554 44.87 -4.71 3.88
CA GLY A 554 45.19 -4.22 2.57
C GLY A 554 43.98 -4.13 1.68
N MET A 555 44.01 -3.12 0.91
CA MET A 555 43.70 -3.05 -0.52
C MET A 555 42.31 -3.55 -0.99
N PHE A 556 41.43 -2.59 -1.32
CA PHE A 556 40.87 -2.45 -2.66
C PHE A 556 40.36 -1.03 -2.86
N ASP A 557 41.11 -0.30 -3.65
CA ASP A 557 40.83 1.02 -4.17
C ASP A 557 39.89 0.85 -5.39
N ILE A 558 38.72 1.48 -5.37
CA ILE A 558 37.98 1.78 -6.59
C ILE A 558 37.59 3.26 -6.55
N ASN A 559 38.27 4.01 -7.38
CA ASN A 559 38.11 5.39 -7.75
C ASN A 559 36.63 5.84 -7.81
N SER A 560 36.29 6.81 -6.96
CA SER A 560 35.31 7.81 -7.32
C SER A 560 35.87 9.18 -6.96
N THR A 561 36.34 9.87 -7.94
CA THR A 561 36.72 11.28 -7.90
C THR A 561 35.45 12.13 -7.64
N ARG A 562 35.26 12.58 -6.42
CA ARG A 562 34.48 13.77 -6.10
C ARG A 562 35.42 14.92 -5.81
N PRO A 563 35.23 16.12 -6.37
CA PRO A 563 36.01 17.27 -6.01
C PRO A 563 35.73 17.71 -4.58
N ARG A 564 36.78 17.84 -3.78
CA ARG A 564 36.72 18.42 -2.43
C ARG A 564 36.39 19.91 -2.52
N ARG A 565 35.38 20.36 -1.80
CA ARG A 565 35.22 21.79 -1.43
C ARG A 565 36.31 22.17 -0.42
N PRO A 566 36.84 23.39 -0.48
CA PRO A 566 37.78 23.89 0.53
C PRO A 566 37.05 24.13 1.85
N SER A 567 37.67 23.62 2.92
CA SER A 567 37.30 23.94 4.30
C SER A 567 37.74 25.37 4.63
N TYR A 568 36.80 26.20 5.07
CA TYR A 568 37.13 27.36 5.87
C TYR A 568 37.23 26.88 7.32
N GLU A 569 38.40 27.07 7.90
CA GLU A 569 38.61 27.09 9.34
C GLU A 569 38.04 28.40 9.87
N ASP A 570 37.13 28.31 10.85
CA ASP A 570 36.95 29.36 11.85
C ASP A 570 36.37 28.79 13.15
N ASP A 571 37.23 28.91 14.13
CA ASP A 571 37.05 29.15 15.56
C ASP A 571 35.98 28.41 16.38
N ASP A 572 36.54 27.56 17.25
CA ASP A 572 35.98 26.99 18.47
C ASP A 572 35.27 28.01 19.38
N MET A 573 33.96 27.81 19.55
CA MET A 573 33.27 28.16 20.81
C MET A 573 32.18 27.13 21.11
N PRO A 574 32.16 26.51 22.29
CA PRO A 574 31.12 25.55 22.64
C PRO A 574 29.83 26.29 22.99
N ILE A 575 28.80 26.07 22.22
CA ILE A 575 27.44 26.54 22.53
C ILE A 575 26.83 25.64 23.58
N ASN A 576 26.59 26.19 24.76
CA ASN A 576 25.85 25.53 25.84
C ASN A 576 24.34 25.60 25.54
N PRO A 577 23.62 24.48 25.40
CA PRO A 577 22.20 24.47 25.04
C PRO A 577 21.23 24.79 26.18
N PHE A 578 21.72 25.22 27.36
CA PHE A 578 20.88 25.53 28.53
C PHE A 578 21.07 26.97 29.05
N THR A 579 20.99 27.95 28.17
CA THR A 579 20.83 29.34 28.64
C THR A 579 19.37 29.75 28.56
N SER A 580 18.86 30.28 29.69
CA SER A 580 17.48 30.76 29.88
C SER A 580 17.08 31.82 28.85
N PRO A 581 15.78 31.93 28.49
CA PRO A 581 15.29 32.89 27.51
C PRO A 581 15.45 34.33 28.05
N THR A 582 16.04 35.19 27.22
CA THR A 582 16.11 36.64 27.46
C THR A 582 14.83 37.31 27.01
N ASP A 583 14.25 38.15 27.90
CA ASP A 583 13.09 38.97 27.65
C ASP A 583 13.27 39.92 26.44
N PRO A 584 12.24 40.14 25.61
CA PRO A 584 12.28 41.12 24.55
C PRO A 584 12.10 42.54 25.13
N LYS A 585 13.12 43.36 25.09
CA LYS A 585 12.99 44.81 25.33
C LYS A 585 12.52 45.51 24.06
N HIS A 586 11.43 46.26 24.23
CA HIS A 586 10.89 47.24 23.30
C HIS A 586 11.96 48.15 22.69
N HIS A 587 11.90 48.34 21.38
CA HIS A 587 12.30 49.59 20.74
C HIS A 587 11.25 50.04 19.74
N VAL A 588 10.92 51.32 19.86
CA VAL A 588 10.00 52.21 19.16
C VAL A 588 10.11 52.13 17.63
#